data_608e69ac3b665ad974d145a082d671ae
#
_entry.id   608e69ac3b665ad974d145a082d671ae
#
_cell.length_a   1.000
_cell.length_b   1.000
_cell.length_c   1.000
_cell.angle_alpha   90.00
_cell.angle_beta   90.00
_cell.angle_gamma   90.00
#
_symmetry.space_group_name_H-M   'P 1'
#
loop_
_entity.id
_entity.type
_entity.pdbx_description
1 polymer ?
#
loop_
_entity_poly.entity_id
_entity_poly.type
_entity_poly.pdbx_seq_one_letter_code
_entity_poly.pdbx_strand_id
1 'polypeptide(L)'
;MERKRPRRTRERILETALALFNSRGEPGVTTSAIAEAMNISPGNLYYHFKSKEKIVEALFAAFRADIEATLAAPTQRAADAEDIWLFLHLVFESIWRYRFIYRDVNDLLARHRLLQNQFRMVLAHKQRTAAAMLEGLRAAGGSRLTR
;
A
#
# COMPACT_ATOMS: atom_id res chain seq x y z
N MET A 1 19.92 23.23 19.34
CA MET A 1 19.44 21.80 19.35
C MET A 1 18.01 21.75 18.86
N GLU A 2 17.82 21.41 17.61
CA GLU A 2 16.50 21.35 16.98
C GLU A 2 15.77 20.09 17.49
N ARG A 3 14.74 20.26 18.30
CA ARG A 3 13.84 19.16 18.72
C ARG A 3 13.19 18.59 17.46
N LYS A 4 13.70 17.47 16.93
CA LYS A 4 13.06 16.72 15.85
C LYS A 4 11.62 16.44 16.23
N ARG A 5 10.68 17.00 15.46
CA ARG A 5 9.23 16.90 15.72
C ARG A 5 8.80 15.44 15.84
N PRO A 6 8.00 15.04 16.86
CA PRO A 6 7.56 13.65 17.09
C PRO A 6 6.92 13.00 15.86
N ARG A 7 6.21 13.79 15.04
CA ARG A 7 5.58 13.36 13.79
C ARG A 7 6.60 12.81 12.78
N ARG A 8 7.76 13.47 12.64
CA ARG A 8 8.82 13.01 11.73
C ARG A 8 9.47 11.70 12.18
N THR A 9 9.59 11.47 13.48
CA THR A 9 10.10 10.19 14.01
C THR A 9 9.15 9.05 13.71
N ARG A 10 7.85 9.24 13.87
CA ARG A 10 6.84 8.22 13.56
C ARG A 10 6.86 7.83 12.07
N GLU A 11 6.96 8.81 11.18
CA GLU A 11 7.08 8.58 9.73
C GLU A 11 8.36 7.80 9.40
N ARG A 12 9.50 8.17 9.99
CA ARG A 12 10.77 7.46 9.80
C ARG A 12 10.74 6.02 10.30
N ILE A 13 10.01 5.74 11.39
CA ILE A 13 9.80 4.36 11.86
C ILE A 13 9.08 3.54 10.79
N LEU A 14 8.01 4.09 10.20
CA LEU A 14 7.26 3.41 9.14
C LEU A 14 8.11 3.19 7.89
N GLU A 15 8.89 4.16 7.44
CA GLU A 15 9.80 4.05 6.30
C GLU A 15 10.86 2.96 6.53
N THR A 16 11.50 2.95 7.71
CA THR A 16 12.51 1.95 8.07
C THR A 16 11.90 0.55 8.20
N ALA A 17 10.74 0.43 8.83
CA ALA A 17 10.02 -0.82 8.94
C ALA A 17 9.63 -1.36 7.56
N LEU A 18 9.10 -0.52 6.68
CA LEU A 18 8.76 -0.89 5.30
C LEU A 18 9.97 -1.43 4.54
N ALA A 19 11.11 -0.76 4.63
CA ALA A 19 12.35 -1.20 3.98
C ALA A 19 12.81 -2.57 4.51
N LEU A 20 12.78 -2.77 5.83
CA LEU A 20 13.16 -4.04 6.46
C LEU A 20 12.17 -5.18 6.13
N PHE A 21 10.87 -4.92 6.18
CA PHE A 21 9.85 -5.91 5.81
C PHE A 21 9.96 -6.30 4.34
N ASN A 22 10.20 -5.34 3.46
CA ASN A 22 10.41 -5.59 2.03
C ASN A 22 11.66 -6.44 1.74
N SER A 23 12.74 -6.25 2.51
CA SER A 23 14.00 -6.96 2.28
C SER A 23 14.07 -8.32 2.95
N ARG A 24 13.56 -8.45 4.19
CA ARG A 24 13.75 -9.64 5.03
C ARG A 24 12.47 -10.45 5.26
N GLY A 25 11.29 -9.92 4.90
CA GLY A 25 10.00 -10.45 5.30
C GLY A 25 9.53 -9.88 6.64
N GLU A 26 8.22 -9.70 6.77
CA GLU A 26 7.65 -9.20 8.04
C GLU A 26 7.94 -10.14 9.21
N PRO A 27 7.79 -11.48 9.09
CA PRO A 27 8.07 -12.39 10.21
C PRO A 27 9.52 -12.34 10.73
N GLY A 28 10.46 -12.03 9.84
CA GLY A 28 11.91 -11.99 10.17
C GLY A 28 12.37 -10.67 10.82
N VAL A 29 11.51 -9.69 11.03
CA VAL A 29 11.87 -8.37 11.56
C VAL A 29 11.21 -8.13 12.91
N THR A 30 12.03 -7.74 13.90
CA THR A 30 11.57 -7.35 15.24
C THR A 30 11.52 -5.83 15.39
N THR A 31 10.76 -5.34 16.38
CA THR A 31 10.77 -3.91 16.73
C THR A 31 12.15 -3.44 17.18
N SER A 32 12.93 -4.32 17.83
CA SER A 32 14.32 -4.02 18.22
C SER A 32 15.21 -3.81 16.99
N ALA A 33 15.08 -4.63 15.95
CA ALA A 33 15.83 -4.47 14.70
C ALA A 33 15.48 -3.14 13.99
N ILE A 34 14.22 -2.71 14.05
CA ILE A 34 13.80 -1.40 13.51
C ILE A 34 14.43 -0.25 14.32
N ALA A 35 14.37 -0.33 15.65
CA ALA A 35 14.96 0.67 16.53
C ALA A 35 16.48 0.80 16.32
N GLU A 36 17.18 -0.34 16.19
CA GLU A 36 18.60 -0.41 15.90
C GLU A 36 18.94 0.25 14.56
N ALA A 37 18.22 -0.08 13.49
CA ALA A 37 18.41 0.50 12.16
C ALA A 37 18.21 2.02 12.14
N MET A 38 17.41 2.55 13.04
CA MET A 38 17.17 4.00 13.19
C MET A 38 18.10 4.68 14.18
N ASN A 39 18.91 3.91 14.91
CA ASN A 39 19.72 4.41 16.03
C ASN A 39 18.88 5.16 17.08
N ILE A 40 17.76 4.56 17.47
CA ILE A 40 16.88 5.01 18.56
C ILE A 40 16.73 3.92 19.62
N SER A 41 16.36 4.31 20.84
CA SER A 41 16.08 3.31 21.89
C SER A 41 14.79 2.53 21.60
N PRO A 42 14.68 1.27 22.04
CA PRO A 42 13.43 0.52 21.99
C PRO A 42 12.27 1.24 22.67
N GLY A 43 12.52 1.96 23.75
CA GLY A 43 11.53 2.78 24.46
C GLY A 43 11.01 3.94 23.62
N ASN A 44 11.86 4.57 22.82
CA ASN A 44 11.45 5.63 21.89
C ASN A 44 10.55 5.07 20.79
N LEU A 45 10.89 3.90 20.21
CA LEU A 45 10.03 3.23 19.24
C LEU A 45 8.69 2.86 19.88
N TYR A 46 8.69 2.28 21.07
CA TYR A 46 7.48 1.89 21.81
C TYR A 46 6.58 3.09 22.14
N TYR A 47 7.14 4.27 22.36
CA TYR A 47 6.36 5.49 22.53
C TYR A 47 5.48 5.78 21.30
N HIS A 48 5.98 5.52 20.09
CA HIS A 48 5.24 5.75 18.84
C HIS A 48 4.37 4.57 18.43
N PHE A 49 4.85 3.34 18.62
CA PHE A 49 4.15 2.10 18.25
C PHE A 49 4.27 1.07 19.36
N LYS A 50 3.14 0.65 19.91
CA LYS A 50 3.08 -0.26 21.06
C LYS A 50 3.45 -1.72 20.73
N SER A 51 3.41 -2.09 19.45
CA SER A 51 3.78 -3.42 18.98
C SER A 51 4.14 -3.41 17.50
N LYS A 52 4.72 -4.51 17.01
CA LYS A 52 4.98 -4.70 15.56
C LYS A 52 3.68 -4.69 14.77
N GLU A 53 2.62 -5.28 15.31
CA GLU A 53 1.29 -5.31 14.70
C GLU A 53 0.78 -3.90 14.42
N LYS A 54 1.02 -2.94 15.32
CA LYS A 54 0.63 -1.53 15.10
C LYS A 54 1.42 -0.86 13.97
N ILE A 55 2.65 -1.27 13.76
CA ILE A 55 3.45 -0.83 12.61
C ILE A 55 2.88 -1.42 11.31
N VAL A 56 2.58 -2.72 11.30
CA VAL A 56 1.96 -3.41 10.16
C VAL A 56 0.60 -2.78 9.82
N GLU A 57 -0.26 -2.54 10.80
CA GLU A 57 -1.56 -1.88 10.61
C GLU A 57 -1.39 -0.48 9.97
N ALA A 58 -0.43 0.30 10.45
CA ALA A 58 -0.16 1.65 9.91
C ALA A 58 0.37 1.61 8.47
N LEU A 59 1.27 0.67 8.15
CA LEU A 59 1.76 0.46 6.79
C LEU A 59 0.65 -0.03 5.85
N PHE A 60 -0.24 -0.88 6.34
CA PHE A 60 -1.40 -1.32 5.57
C PHE A 60 -2.38 -0.18 5.30
N ALA A 61 -2.61 0.70 6.27
CA ALA A 61 -3.43 1.90 6.09
C ALA A 61 -2.83 2.84 5.03
N ALA A 62 -1.50 3.02 5.03
CA ALA A 62 -0.80 3.79 4.00
C ALA A 62 -0.94 3.15 2.60
N PHE A 63 -0.73 1.83 2.51
CA PHE A 63 -0.94 1.07 1.28
C PHE A 63 -2.36 1.24 0.74
N ARG A 64 -3.37 1.14 1.62
CA ARG A 64 -4.77 1.31 1.23
C ARG A 64 -5.03 2.73 0.71
N ALA A 65 -4.52 3.75 1.37
CA ALA A 65 -4.67 5.14 0.93
C ALA A 65 -4.02 5.37 -0.44
N ASP A 66 -2.83 4.85 -0.69
CA ASP A 66 -2.13 4.94 -1.98
C ASP A 66 -2.94 4.27 -3.10
N ILE A 67 -3.48 3.07 -2.85
CA ILE A 67 -4.32 2.36 -3.82
C ILE A 67 -5.65 3.09 -4.06
N GLU A 68 -6.32 3.55 -3.02
CA GLU A 68 -7.58 4.30 -3.14
C GLU A 68 -7.39 5.58 -3.95
N ALA A 69 -6.30 6.31 -3.73
CA ALA A 69 -5.94 7.49 -4.52
C ALA A 69 -5.72 7.16 -6.00
N THR A 70 -5.05 6.04 -6.29
CA THR A 70 -4.86 5.54 -7.67
C THR A 70 -6.17 5.17 -8.34
N LEU A 71 -7.09 4.53 -7.59
CA LEU A 71 -8.39 4.07 -8.09
C LEU A 71 -9.43 5.21 -8.22
N ALA A 72 -9.22 6.34 -7.53
CA ALA A 72 -10.10 7.51 -7.56
C ALA A 72 -9.85 8.43 -8.77
N ALA A 73 -9.01 8.03 -9.74
CA ALA A 73 -8.74 8.83 -10.94
C ALA A 73 -10.03 9.19 -11.67
N PRO A 74 -10.18 10.43 -12.15
CA PRO A 74 -11.46 10.93 -12.66
C PRO A 74 -11.88 10.21 -13.94
N THR A 75 -13.04 9.57 -13.92
CA THR A 75 -13.69 8.92 -15.05
C THR A 75 -14.68 9.84 -15.76
N GLN A 76 -14.29 11.08 -16.01
CA GLN A 76 -15.18 12.04 -16.72
C GLN A 76 -15.26 11.77 -18.23
N ARG A 77 -14.38 10.92 -18.76
CA ARG A 77 -14.39 10.47 -20.15
C ARG A 77 -14.14 8.96 -20.22
N ALA A 78 -14.44 8.34 -21.33
CA ALA A 78 -14.06 6.94 -21.56
C ALA A 78 -12.54 6.79 -21.46
N ALA A 79 -12.09 5.77 -20.73
CA ALA A 79 -10.67 5.47 -20.59
C ALA A 79 -10.06 5.09 -21.94
N ASP A 80 -8.91 5.64 -22.26
CA ASP A 80 -8.10 5.24 -23.41
C ASP A 80 -6.94 4.32 -23.03
N ALA A 81 -6.12 3.94 -24.00
CA ALA A 81 -5.00 3.04 -23.77
C ALA A 81 -3.93 3.66 -22.83
N GLU A 82 -3.74 4.98 -22.88
CA GLU A 82 -2.79 5.68 -22.02
C GLU A 82 -3.27 5.69 -20.57
N ASP A 83 -4.58 5.90 -20.33
CA ASP A 83 -5.18 5.83 -18.99
C ASP A 83 -5.01 4.44 -18.37
N ILE A 84 -5.18 3.38 -19.16
CA ILE A 84 -5.00 2.00 -18.70
C ILE A 84 -3.53 1.73 -18.40
N TRP A 85 -2.63 2.18 -19.27
CA TRP A 85 -1.20 2.04 -19.04
C TRP A 85 -0.78 2.73 -17.73
N LEU A 86 -1.20 3.99 -17.55
CA LEU A 86 -0.93 4.75 -16.32
C LEU A 86 -1.52 4.07 -15.08
N PHE A 87 -2.75 3.59 -15.16
CA PHE A 87 -3.41 2.86 -14.07
C PHE A 87 -2.62 1.62 -13.67
N LEU A 88 -2.24 0.78 -14.65
CA LEU A 88 -1.45 -0.41 -14.40
C LEU A 88 -0.08 -0.06 -13.80
N HIS A 89 0.58 0.95 -14.33
CA HIS A 89 1.87 1.43 -13.82
C HIS A 89 1.76 1.82 -12.34
N LEU A 90 0.80 2.65 -11.96
CA LEU A 90 0.59 3.10 -10.59
C LEU A 90 0.21 1.93 -9.64
N VAL A 91 -0.59 0.97 -10.13
CA VAL A 91 -0.91 -0.24 -9.38
C VAL A 91 0.34 -1.07 -9.12
N PHE A 92 1.18 -1.29 -10.14
CA PHE A 92 2.43 -2.03 -9.98
C PHE A 92 3.44 -1.32 -9.09
N GLU A 93 3.55 0.00 -9.17
CA GLU A 93 4.39 0.78 -8.25
C GLU A 93 3.94 0.60 -6.80
N SER A 94 2.63 0.66 -6.54
CA SER A 94 2.09 0.43 -5.20
C SER A 94 2.35 -1.01 -4.71
N ILE A 95 2.17 -2.01 -5.58
CA ILE A 95 2.51 -3.41 -5.28
C ILE A 95 3.99 -3.54 -4.92
N TRP A 96 4.87 -2.94 -5.70
CA TRP A 96 6.31 -2.99 -5.47
C TRP A 96 6.73 -2.29 -4.18
N ARG A 97 6.15 -1.13 -3.91
CA ARG A 97 6.41 -0.34 -2.69
C ARG A 97 6.04 -1.11 -1.42
N TYR A 98 4.92 -1.83 -1.43
CA TYR A 98 4.41 -2.60 -0.30
C TYR A 98 4.49 -4.11 -0.54
N ARG A 99 5.52 -4.58 -1.25
CA ARG A 99 5.62 -5.98 -1.70
C ARG A 99 5.66 -7.02 -0.58
N PHE A 100 6.04 -6.63 0.64
CA PHE A 100 5.96 -7.53 1.80
C PHE A 100 4.52 -8.01 2.09
N ILE A 101 3.52 -7.13 1.85
CA ILE A 101 2.09 -7.48 2.03
C ILE A 101 1.71 -8.62 1.09
N TYR A 102 2.15 -8.56 -0.16
CA TYR A 102 1.81 -9.58 -1.17
C TYR A 102 2.61 -10.87 -0.99
N ARG A 103 3.88 -10.76 -0.58
CA ARG A 103 4.72 -11.92 -0.31
C ARG A 103 4.24 -12.73 0.88
N ASP A 104 3.88 -12.05 1.95
CA ASP A 104 3.52 -12.66 3.23
C ASP A 104 1.98 -12.64 3.46
N VAL A 105 1.19 -12.44 2.38
CA VAL A 105 -0.25 -12.15 2.45
C VAL A 105 -1.05 -13.18 3.24
N ASN A 106 -0.80 -14.47 3.02
CA ASN A 106 -1.56 -15.53 3.69
C ASN A 106 -1.33 -15.52 5.20
N ASP A 107 -0.07 -15.34 5.63
CA ASP A 107 0.29 -15.28 7.04
C ASP A 107 -0.20 -13.99 7.72
N LEU A 108 -0.05 -12.85 7.04
CA LEU A 108 -0.56 -11.57 7.52
C LEU A 108 -2.08 -11.58 7.70
N LEU A 109 -2.81 -12.08 6.71
CA LEU A 109 -4.28 -12.13 6.76
C LEU A 109 -4.78 -13.16 7.77
N ALA A 110 -4.07 -14.28 7.98
CA ALA A 110 -4.41 -15.26 9.00
C ALA A 110 -4.28 -14.71 10.42
N ARG A 111 -3.27 -13.88 10.66
CA ARG A 111 -3.01 -13.28 11.98
C ARG A 111 -3.82 -12.00 12.26
N HIS A 112 -4.28 -11.31 11.22
CA HIS A 112 -4.91 -9.99 11.35
C HIS A 112 -6.29 -9.93 10.66
N ARG A 113 -7.37 -10.21 11.40
CA ARG A 113 -8.74 -10.14 10.87
C ARG A 113 -9.12 -8.77 10.28
N LEU A 114 -8.63 -7.69 10.88
CA LEU A 114 -8.87 -6.34 10.37
C LEU A 114 -8.26 -6.15 8.98
N LEU A 115 -7.01 -6.61 8.79
CA LEU A 115 -6.35 -6.55 7.49
C LEU A 115 -7.05 -7.41 6.45
N GLN A 116 -7.57 -8.58 6.83
CA GLN A 116 -8.30 -9.45 5.93
C GLN A 116 -9.51 -8.75 5.29
N ASN A 117 -10.32 -8.08 6.09
CA ASN A 117 -11.49 -7.36 5.58
C ASN A 117 -11.08 -6.18 4.70
N GLN A 118 -10.10 -5.41 5.13
CA GLN A 118 -9.59 -4.26 4.36
C GLN A 118 -8.97 -4.69 3.03
N PHE A 119 -8.22 -5.79 3.01
CA PHE A 119 -7.61 -6.32 1.79
C PHE A 119 -8.65 -6.80 0.78
N ARG A 120 -9.72 -7.47 1.24
CA ARG A 120 -10.87 -7.84 0.38
C ARG A 120 -11.51 -6.62 -0.26
N MET A 121 -11.69 -5.53 0.50
CA MET A 121 -12.25 -4.28 -0.03
C MET A 121 -11.34 -3.66 -1.11
N VAL A 122 -10.03 -3.65 -0.89
CA VAL A 122 -9.05 -3.16 -1.88
C VAL A 122 -9.10 -3.99 -3.16
N LEU A 123 -9.12 -5.33 -3.06
CA LEU A 123 -9.21 -6.20 -4.22
C LEU A 123 -10.52 -5.99 -5.01
N ALA A 124 -11.65 -5.92 -4.31
CA ALA A 124 -12.95 -5.68 -4.94
C ALA A 124 -12.99 -4.31 -5.64
N HIS A 125 -12.38 -3.28 -5.05
CA HIS A 125 -12.29 -1.95 -5.68
C HIS A 125 -11.41 -1.99 -6.94
N LYS A 126 -10.23 -2.63 -6.87
CA LYS A 126 -9.35 -2.81 -8.05
C LYS A 126 -10.07 -3.51 -9.20
N GLN A 127 -10.81 -4.58 -8.90
CA GLN A 127 -11.56 -5.34 -9.91
C GLN A 127 -12.64 -4.48 -10.58
N ARG A 128 -13.41 -3.71 -9.80
CA ARG A 128 -14.43 -2.79 -10.34
C ARG A 128 -13.83 -1.73 -11.24
N THR A 129 -12.74 -1.10 -10.81
CA THR A 129 -12.07 -0.05 -11.59
C THR A 129 -11.50 -0.61 -12.89
N ALA A 130 -10.82 -1.77 -12.84
CA ALA A 130 -10.30 -2.43 -14.05
C ALA A 130 -11.42 -2.83 -15.02
N ALA A 131 -12.54 -3.37 -14.52
CA ALA A 131 -13.70 -3.72 -15.34
C ALA A 131 -14.30 -2.47 -16.03
N ALA A 132 -14.49 -1.37 -15.31
CA ALA A 132 -15.00 -0.11 -15.86
C ALA A 132 -14.08 0.46 -16.95
N MET A 133 -12.75 0.40 -16.76
CA MET A 133 -11.77 0.82 -17.78
C MET A 133 -11.86 -0.03 -19.04
N LEU A 134 -11.97 -1.35 -18.91
CA LEU A 134 -12.11 -2.27 -20.06
C LEU A 134 -13.43 -2.05 -20.82
N GLU A 135 -14.52 -1.79 -20.13
CA GLU A 135 -15.79 -1.43 -20.75
C GLU A 135 -15.71 -0.10 -21.51
N GLY A 136 -15.04 0.90 -20.94
CA GLY A 136 -14.77 2.18 -21.60
C GLY A 136 -14.00 2.00 -22.92
N LEU A 137 -12.96 1.14 -22.93
CA LEU A 137 -12.20 0.82 -24.14
C LEU A 137 -13.05 0.13 -25.20
N ARG A 138 -13.89 -0.84 -24.82
CA ARG A 138 -14.79 -1.55 -25.74
C ARG A 138 -15.77 -0.58 -26.40
N ALA A 139 -16.36 0.33 -25.62
CA ALA A 139 -17.27 1.36 -26.12
C ALA A 139 -16.56 2.31 -27.11
N ALA A 140 -15.34 2.75 -26.79
CA ALA A 140 -14.54 3.62 -27.66
C ALA A 140 -14.08 2.90 -28.96
N GLY A 141 -13.70 1.62 -28.87
CA GLY A 141 -13.32 0.77 -30.02
C GLY A 141 -14.50 0.47 -30.95
N GLY A 142 -15.67 0.17 -30.40
CA GLY A 142 -16.91 -0.06 -31.18
C GLY A 142 -17.37 1.17 -31.97
N SER A 143 -17.16 2.36 -31.44
CA SER A 143 -17.50 3.63 -32.14
C SER A 143 -16.57 3.94 -33.35
N ARG A 144 -15.38 3.36 -33.41
CA ARG A 144 -14.43 3.56 -34.54
C ARG A 144 -14.68 2.58 -35.69
N LEU A 145 -15.37 1.48 -35.48
CA LEU A 145 -15.68 0.47 -36.49
C LEU A 145 -16.97 0.75 -37.28
N THR A 146 -17.73 1.78 -36.89
CA THR A 146 -19.01 2.17 -37.55
C THR A 146 -18.90 3.45 -38.37
N ARG A 147 -17.69 3.90 -38.75
CA ARG A 147 -17.48 5.00 -39.72
C ARG A 147 -16.80 4.50 -40.96
#